data_0f5811756951716f92d5f7e5ab97deb4
#
_entry.id   0f5811756951716f92d5f7e5ab97deb4
#
_cell.length_a   1.000
_cell.length_b   1.000
_cell.length_c   1.000
_cell.angle_alpha   90.00
_cell.angle_beta   90.00
_cell.angle_gamma   90.00
#
_symmetry.space_group_name_H-M   'P 1'
#
loop_
_entity.id
_entity.type
_entity.pdbx_description
1 polymer ?
#
loop_
_entity_poly.entity_id
_entity_poly.type
_entity_poly.pdbx_seq_one_letter_code
_entity_poly.pdbx_strand_id
1 'polypeptide(L)'
;MTLVNEHFLKLPGSYLFSDIAKKVNTFKITHPKQDIIRLGIGDVTQPLPKACIEAMHKAVEELASKDTFRGYGPEQGYDFLIEAIIKNDFIPRGIHFSASEIFVSDGAKSDTGNIGDILRHDNSVGVTDPIYPVYIDSNVMCGRAGVLEEETGKWSNVTYMPCTSENNFIPEIPDKRIDIVYLCYPNNPTGTTLTKPELKKWVDYALANDTLILFDAAYEAYIQDENVPHSIYEIKGAKKCAIEFRSFSKTAGFTGVRCGYTVVPKELTAATLEGDRIPLNRLWNAASAPSSTVLLTLPNGLQKPFTVQKAKYRLKKQSTII
;
A
#
# COMPACT_ATOMS: atom_id res chain seq x y z
N MET A 1 6.48 -28.19 24.25
CA MET A 1 6.64 -28.27 22.77
C MET A 1 6.17 -26.95 22.20
N THR A 2 6.93 -26.34 21.29
CA THR A 2 6.52 -25.11 20.62
C THR A 2 5.45 -25.43 19.59
N LEU A 3 4.38 -24.65 19.56
CA LEU A 3 3.31 -24.76 18.58
C LEU A 3 3.48 -23.71 17.47
N VAL A 4 3.10 -24.05 16.27
CA VAL A 4 3.10 -23.15 15.13
C VAL A 4 1.78 -22.38 15.03
N ASN A 5 1.78 -21.25 14.32
CA ASN A 5 0.53 -20.61 13.93
C ASN A 5 -0.09 -21.39 12.76
N GLU A 6 -1.11 -22.17 13.05
CA GLU A 6 -1.77 -23.07 12.09
C GLU A 6 -2.46 -22.33 10.92
N HIS A 7 -2.72 -21.03 11.07
CA HIS A 7 -3.27 -20.23 9.97
C HIS A 7 -2.33 -20.19 8.77
N PHE A 8 -1.01 -20.26 8.99
CA PHE A 8 -0.04 -20.32 7.90
C PHE A 8 -0.10 -21.60 7.09
N LEU A 9 -0.62 -22.70 7.66
CA LEU A 9 -0.82 -23.97 6.95
C LEU A 9 -1.94 -23.90 5.90
N LYS A 10 -2.80 -22.89 6.02
CA LYS A 10 -3.90 -22.63 5.06
C LYS A 10 -3.43 -21.94 3.78
N LEU A 11 -2.25 -21.31 3.80
CA LEU A 11 -1.68 -20.65 2.63
C LEU A 11 -1.15 -21.70 1.64
N PRO A 12 -1.20 -21.41 0.31
CA PRO A 12 -0.51 -22.22 -0.67
C PRO A 12 0.97 -22.39 -0.31
N GLY A 13 1.53 -23.58 -0.50
CA GLY A 13 2.93 -23.89 -0.17
C GLY A 13 3.96 -23.08 -0.96
N SER A 14 3.52 -22.31 -1.96
CA SER A 14 4.35 -21.34 -2.70
C SER A 14 3.53 -20.13 -3.13
N TYR A 15 4.19 -18.98 -3.14
CA TYR A 15 3.58 -17.72 -3.57
C TYR A 15 3.37 -17.72 -5.09
N LEU A 16 2.22 -17.25 -5.56
CA LEU A 16 1.79 -17.25 -6.97
C LEU A 16 2.91 -16.84 -7.95
N PHE A 17 3.63 -15.75 -7.67
CA PHE A 17 4.70 -15.27 -8.55
C PHE A 17 5.92 -16.20 -8.59
N SER A 18 6.21 -16.94 -7.52
CA SER A 18 7.26 -17.96 -7.50
C SER A 18 6.90 -19.13 -8.39
N ASP A 19 5.65 -19.55 -8.40
CA ASP A 19 5.18 -20.65 -9.27
C ASP A 19 5.16 -20.24 -10.74
N ILE A 20 4.73 -19.02 -11.03
CA ILE A 20 4.82 -18.45 -12.38
C ILE A 20 6.27 -18.43 -12.84
N ALA A 21 7.22 -17.98 -12.00
CA ALA A 21 8.64 -17.96 -12.35
C ALA A 21 9.18 -19.36 -12.64
N LYS A 22 8.81 -20.37 -11.84
CA LYS A 22 9.18 -21.79 -12.10
C LYS A 22 8.60 -22.27 -13.43
N LYS A 23 7.33 -22.04 -13.71
CA LYS A 23 6.68 -22.40 -14.97
C LYS A 23 7.34 -21.76 -16.18
N VAL A 24 7.67 -20.45 -16.09
CA VAL A 24 8.40 -19.72 -17.14
C VAL A 24 9.78 -20.33 -17.38
N ASN A 25 10.52 -20.65 -16.32
CA ASN A 25 11.85 -21.27 -16.45
C ASN A 25 11.77 -22.66 -17.08
N THR A 26 10.82 -23.49 -16.67
CA THR A 26 10.57 -24.81 -17.29
C THR A 26 10.22 -24.66 -18.77
N PHE A 27 9.35 -23.72 -19.12
CA PHE A 27 8.97 -23.47 -20.51
C PHE A 27 10.19 -23.06 -21.36
N LYS A 28 11.06 -22.18 -20.86
CA LYS A 28 12.30 -21.77 -21.56
C LYS A 28 13.22 -22.93 -21.84
N ILE A 29 13.34 -23.87 -20.90
CA ILE A 29 14.19 -25.07 -21.07
C ILE A 29 13.61 -25.98 -22.16
N THR A 30 12.30 -26.16 -22.16
CA THR A 30 11.63 -27.05 -23.12
C THR A 30 11.41 -26.40 -24.49
N HIS A 31 11.41 -25.06 -24.56
CA HIS A 31 11.17 -24.29 -25.80
C HIS A 31 12.24 -23.20 -25.99
N PRO A 32 13.52 -23.55 -26.16
CA PRO A 32 14.63 -22.59 -26.11
C PRO A 32 14.64 -21.58 -27.28
N LYS A 33 13.87 -21.83 -28.34
CA LYS A 33 13.76 -20.94 -29.52
C LYS A 33 12.54 -20.03 -29.47
N GLN A 34 11.69 -20.14 -28.44
CA GLN A 34 10.48 -19.32 -28.33
C GLN A 34 10.70 -18.13 -27.39
N ASP A 35 10.36 -16.96 -27.87
CA ASP A 35 10.33 -15.76 -27.06
C ASP A 35 9.09 -15.77 -26.14
N ILE A 36 9.29 -15.33 -24.91
CA ILE A 36 8.22 -15.22 -23.92
C ILE A 36 7.93 -13.75 -23.67
N ILE A 37 6.73 -13.32 -24.01
CA ILE A 37 6.20 -12.02 -23.64
C ILE A 37 5.65 -12.10 -22.22
N ARG A 38 6.27 -11.36 -21.29
CA ARG A 38 5.88 -11.36 -19.87
C ARG A 38 4.87 -10.24 -19.60
N LEU A 39 3.62 -10.62 -19.33
CA LEU A 39 2.53 -9.70 -19.00
C LEU A 39 2.02 -9.89 -17.55
N GLY A 40 2.66 -10.75 -16.76
CA GLY A 40 2.13 -11.21 -15.48
C GLY A 40 2.52 -10.36 -14.26
N ILE A 41 3.58 -9.55 -14.33
CA ILE A 41 4.02 -8.71 -13.22
C ILE A 41 4.22 -7.28 -13.72
N GLY A 42 3.46 -6.36 -13.14
CA GLY A 42 3.61 -4.92 -13.40
C GLY A 42 4.86 -4.38 -12.69
N ASP A 43 6.04 -4.64 -13.23
CA ASP A 43 7.27 -4.06 -12.73
C ASP A 43 7.64 -2.80 -13.51
N VAL A 44 8.51 -1.97 -12.92
CA VAL A 44 9.09 -0.81 -13.62
C VAL A 44 10.10 -1.28 -14.65
N THR A 45 10.01 -0.72 -15.86
CA THR A 45 10.85 -1.10 -17.01
C THR A 45 11.94 -0.10 -17.30
N GLN A 46 11.93 1.04 -16.62
CA GLN A 46 12.90 2.12 -16.83
C GLN A 46 13.90 2.19 -15.68
N PRO A 47 15.16 2.58 -15.95
CA PRO A 47 16.14 2.80 -14.91
C PRO A 47 15.68 3.94 -13.97
N LEU A 48 16.26 3.93 -12.77
CA LEU A 48 16.00 5.00 -11.78
C LEU A 48 16.28 6.39 -12.36
N PRO A 49 15.51 7.41 -11.98
CA PRO A 49 15.80 8.79 -12.34
C PRO A 49 17.21 9.18 -11.88
N LYS A 50 17.91 9.98 -12.72
CA LYS A 50 19.28 10.45 -12.42
C LYS A 50 19.38 11.12 -11.04
N ALA A 51 18.37 11.92 -10.65
CA ALA A 51 18.32 12.56 -9.35
C ALA A 51 18.31 11.57 -8.18
N CYS A 52 17.64 10.39 -8.34
CA CYS A 52 17.68 9.34 -7.33
C CYS A 52 19.06 8.71 -7.21
N ILE A 53 19.71 8.42 -8.34
CA ILE A 53 21.06 7.85 -8.36
C ILE A 53 22.06 8.81 -7.70
N GLU A 54 22.04 10.09 -8.07
CA GLU A 54 22.90 11.12 -7.47
C GLU A 54 22.67 11.25 -5.96
N ALA A 55 21.43 11.19 -5.52
CA ALA A 55 21.08 11.23 -4.11
C ALA A 55 21.58 10.00 -3.34
N MET A 56 21.48 8.80 -3.94
CA MET A 56 21.99 7.56 -3.34
C MET A 56 23.53 7.59 -3.23
N HIS A 57 24.25 8.09 -4.23
CA HIS A 57 25.69 8.27 -4.14
C HIS A 57 26.08 9.18 -2.97
N LYS A 58 25.41 10.34 -2.82
CA LYS A 58 25.64 11.25 -1.69
C LYS A 58 25.36 10.58 -0.34
N ALA A 59 24.31 9.75 -0.25
CA ALA A 59 24.02 9.02 0.97
C ALA A 59 25.14 8.05 1.36
N VAL A 60 25.74 7.38 0.39
CA VAL A 60 26.89 6.49 0.62
C VAL A 60 28.11 7.30 1.06
N GLU A 61 28.37 8.45 0.44
CA GLU A 61 29.46 9.35 0.81
C GLU A 61 29.31 9.90 2.24
N GLU A 62 28.08 10.25 2.65
CA GLU A 62 27.78 10.68 4.02
C GLU A 62 28.14 9.60 5.07
N LEU A 63 28.02 8.31 4.74
CA LEU A 63 28.36 7.21 5.65
C LEU A 63 29.89 7.07 5.88
N ALA A 64 30.72 7.62 4.99
CA ALA A 64 32.17 7.53 5.06
C ALA A 64 32.81 8.53 6.04
N SER A 65 32.06 9.57 6.48
CA SER A 65 32.56 10.61 7.37
C SER A 65 31.94 10.53 8.74
N LYS A 66 32.76 10.67 9.80
CA LYS A 66 32.28 10.66 11.18
C LYS A 66 31.25 11.75 11.47
N ASP A 67 31.35 12.90 10.80
CA ASP A 67 30.49 14.05 11.04
C ASP A 67 29.11 13.92 10.36
N THR A 68 29.02 13.07 9.33
CA THR A 68 27.80 12.85 8.56
C THR A 68 27.25 11.44 8.66
N PHE A 69 28.01 10.53 9.27
CA PHE A 69 27.58 9.15 9.50
C PHE A 69 26.26 9.11 10.27
N ARG A 70 25.36 8.24 9.79
CA ARG A 70 24.07 7.99 10.43
C ARG A 70 23.98 6.54 10.86
N GLY A 71 23.74 6.33 12.15
CA GLY A 71 23.43 5.03 12.72
C GLY A 71 21.93 4.70 12.54
N TYR A 72 21.31 4.16 13.58
CA TYR A 72 19.85 3.96 13.57
C TYR A 72 19.12 5.27 13.36
N GLY A 73 18.23 5.32 12.38
CA GLY A 73 17.36 6.46 12.14
C GLY A 73 16.21 6.53 13.15
N PRO A 74 15.43 7.63 13.15
CA PRO A 74 14.17 7.68 13.88
C PRO A 74 13.22 6.59 13.37
N GLU A 75 12.53 5.92 14.29
CA GLU A 75 11.62 4.80 14.00
C GLU A 75 10.52 5.17 13.00
N GLN A 76 10.02 6.38 13.08
CA GLN A 76 8.97 6.89 12.21
C GLN A 76 9.49 7.35 10.82
N GLY A 77 10.80 7.53 10.69
CA GLY A 77 11.49 8.07 9.53
C GLY A 77 12.14 9.42 9.79
N TYR A 78 13.01 9.85 8.89
CA TYR A 78 13.70 11.14 9.02
C TYR A 78 12.75 12.32 8.74
N ASP A 79 12.84 13.35 9.56
CA ASP A 79 12.01 14.57 9.47
C ASP A 79 12.02 15.17 8.07
N PHE A 80 13.21 15.27 7.45
CA PHE A 80 13.33 15.86 6.11
C PHE A 80 12.49 15.11 5.04
N LEU A 81 12.35 13.79 5.17
CA LEU A 81 11.54 12.99 4.25
C LEU A 81 10.06 13.15 4.56
N ILE A 82 9.69 13.10 5.84
CA ILE A 82 8.32 13.31 6.29
C ILE A 82 7.81 14.70 5.88
N GLU A 83 8.60 15.74 6.09
CA GLU A 83 8.28 17.12 5.67
C GLU A 83 8.15 17.23 4.15
N ALA A 84 9.04 16.56 3.39
CA ALA A 84 8.96 16.53 1.94
C ALA A 84 7.68 15.83 1.45
N ILE A 85 7.27 14.72 2.07
CA ILE A 85 6.02 14.01 1.79
C ILE A 85 4.83 14.94 2.06
N ILE A 86 4.74 15.53 3.24
CA ILE A 86 3.64 16.44 3.59
C ILE A 86 3.55 17.59 2.60
N LYS A 87 4.69 18.24 2.31
CA LYS A 87 4.77 19.39 1.43
C LYS A 87 4.40 19.10 -0.01
N ASN A 88 4.77 17.93 -0.55
CA ASN A 88 4.63 17.66 -1.97
C ASN A 88 3.42 16.77 -2.30
N ASP A 89 3.03 15.87 -1.39
CA ASP A 89 1.94 14.94 -1.66
C ASP A 89 0.60 15.41 -1.11
N PHE A 90 0.59 16.17 -0.01
CA PHE A 90 -0.65 16.53 0.69
C PHE A 90 -1.01 18.01 0.65
N ILE A 91 -0.09 18.93 0.94
CA ILE A 91 -0.39 20.38 0.98
C ILE A 91 -0.95 20.89 -0.36
N PRO A 92 -0.44 20.50 -1.55
CA PRO A 92 -1.00 20.95 -2.82
C PRO A 92 -2.44 20.52 -3.07
N ARG A 93 -2.94 19.54 -2.30
CA ARG A 93 -4.31 19.02 -2.34
C ARG A 93 -5.19 19.59 -1.23
N GLY A 94 -4.68 20.56 -0.46
CA GLY A 94 -5.39 21.13 0.68
C GLY A 94 -5.49 20.20 1.90
N ILE A 95 -4.64 19.16 1.95
CA ILE A 95 -4.60 18.19 3.03
C ILE A 95 -3.46 18.54 3.97
N HIS A 96 -3.74 18.64 5.26
CA HIS A 96 -2.76 18.97 6.28
C HIS A 96 -2.58 17.81 7.26
N PHE A 97 -1.34 17.36 7.44
CA PHE A 97 -0.92 16.39 8.43
C PHE A 97 0.20 16.96 9.29
N SER A 98 0.28 16.49 10.55
CA SER A 98 1.48 16.64 11.37
C SER A 98 2.48 15.54 11.02
N ALA A 99 3.76 15.76 11.29
CA ALA A 99 4.81 14.77 11.04
C ALA A 99 4.50 13.41 11.71
N SER A 100 3.91 13.43 12.90
CA SER A 100 3.56 12.23 13.66
C SER A 100 2.40 11.39 13.08
N GLU A 101 1.83 11.78 11.94
CA GLU A 101 0.79 11.01 11.22
C GLU A 101 1.35 10.29 10.00
N ILE A 102 2.65 10.49 9.68
CA ILE A 102 3.35 9.89 8.54
C ILE A 102 4.41 8.90 9.08
N PHE A 103 4.38 7.67 8.60
CA PHE A 103 5.29 6.60 9.00
C PHE A 103 6.01 6.05 7.78
N VAL A 104 7.31 6.29 7.69
CA VAL A 104 8.15 5.81 6.57
C VAL A 104 8.47 4.33 6.78
N SER A 105 8.42 3.56 5.70
CA SER A 105 8.62 2.12 5.71
C SER A 105 9.42 1.63 4.49
N ASP A 106 9.62 0.33 4.40
CA ASP A 106 10.20 -0.34 3.24
C ASP A 106 9.20 -0.60 2.10
N GLY A 107 7.97 -0.11 2.23
CA GLY A 107 6.97 -0.14 1.18
C GLY A 107 5.59 -0.60 1.64
N ALA A 108 4.57 -0.20 0.89
CA ALA A 108 3.16 -0.46 1.19
C ALA A 108 2.84 -1.95 1.44
N LYS A 109 3.58 -2.88 0.83
CA LYS A 109 3.36 -4.32 1.05
C LYS A 109 3.62 -4.74 2.49
N SER A 110 4.72 -4.27 3.08
CA SER A 110 5.08 -4.56 4.48
C SER A 110 4.07 -3.91 5.42
N ASP A 111 3.71 -2.66 5.15
CA ASP A 111 2.72 -1.94 5.96
C ASP A 111 1.37 -2.62 5.93
N THR A 112 0.92 -3.05 4.74
CA THR A 112 -0.36 -3.79 4.57
C THR A 112 -0.34 -5.13 5.31
N GLY A 113 0.81 -5.80 5.35
CA GLY A 113 0.97 -7.04 6.12
C GLY A 113 0.92 -6.80 7.62
N ASN A 114 1.65 -5.78 8.10
CA ASN A 114 1.84 -5.51 9.52
C ASN A 114 0.64 -4.82 10.17
N ILE A 115 -0.15 -4.04 9.41
CA ILE A 115 -1.32 -3.33 9.97
C ILE A 115 -2.32 -4.29 10.64
N GLY A 116 -2.32 -5.54 10.19
CA GLY A 116 -3.15 -6.57 10.78
C GLY A 116 -2.87 -6.85 12.25
N ASP A 117 -1.65 -6.58 12.74
CA ASP A 117 -1.24 -6.89 14.11
C ASP A 117 -1.91 -5.98 15.14
N ILE A 118 -2.28 -4.76 14.77
CA ILE A 118 -2.99 -3.84 15.65
C ILE A 118 -4.52 -4.03 15.63
N LEU A 119 -5.02 -4.95 14.82
CA LEU A 119 -6.45 -5.21 14.63
C LEU A 119 -6.81 -6.61 15.12
N ARG A 120 -7.95 -6.76 15.77
CA ARG A 120 -8.42 -8.05 16.26
C ARG A 120 -8.63 -9.07 15.15
N HIS A 121 -8.41 -10.35 15.49
CA HIS A 121 -8.53 -11.48 14.56
C HIS A 121 -9.98 -11.85 14.20
N ASP A 122 -10.97 -11.33 14.93
CA ASP A 122 -12.40 -11.56 14.71
C ASP A 122 -13.09 -10.44 13.91
N ASN A 123 -12.35 -9.41 13.47
CA ASN A 123 -12.88 -8.41 12.55
C ASN A 123 -13.25 -9.05 11.20
N SER A 124 -14.42 -8.69 10.69
CA SER A 124 -14.86 -9.03 9.33
C SER A 124 -14.08 -8.22 8.29
N VAL A 125 -13.80 -8.86 7.15
CA VAL A 125 -12.96 -8.27 6.08
C VAL A 125 -13.73 -8.20 4.77
N GLY A 126 -13.64 -7.06 4.09
CA GLY A 126 -14.16 -6.87 2.73
C GLY A 126 -13.04 -6.50 1.76
N VAL A 127 -13.11 -7.09 0.57
CA VAL A 127 -12.15 -6.85 -0.52
C VAL A 127 -12.89 -6.71 -1.84
N THR A 128 -12.34 -5.93 -2.76
CA THR A 128 -12.81 -5.97 -4.16
C THR A 128 -12.39 -7.28 -4.81
N ASP A 129 -13.08 -7.72 -5.87
CA ASP A 129 -12.78 -8.95 -6.60
C ASP A 129 -12.82 -8.64 -8.12
N PRO A 130 -11.68 -8.67 -8.82
CA PRO A 130 -10.33 -9.12 -8.38
C PRO A 130 -9.59 -8.11 -7.50
N ILE A 131 -8.61 -8.62 -6.73
CA ILE A 131 -7.79 -7.82 -5.82
C ILE A 131 -6.33 -8.30 -5.76
N TYR A 132 -5.46 -7.44 -5.23
CA TYR A 132 -4.08 -7.82 -4.93
C TYR A 132 -4.05 -8.88 -3.81
N PRO A 133 -3.49 -10.09 -4.05
CA PRO A 133 -3.62 -11.24 -3.15
C PRO A 133 -3.14 -10.99 -1.72
N VAL A 134 -2.19 -10.08 -1.53
CA VAL A 134 -1.59 -9.80 -0.20
C VAL A 134 -2.63 -9.41 0.84
N TYR A 135 -3.71 -8.73 0.45
CA TYR A 135 -4.75 -8.34 1.42
C TYR A 135 -5.50 -9.55 1.98
N ILE A 136 -5.71 -10.58 1.15
CA ILE A 136 -6.31 -11.84 1.60
C ILE A 136 -5.29 -12.64 2.40
N ASP A 137 -4.08 -12.84 1.87
CA ASP A 137 -3.04 -13.65 2.51
C ASP A 137 -2.69 -13.15 3.92
N SER A 138 -2.57 -11.83 4.11
CA SER A 138 -2.31 -11.25 5.43
C SER A 138 -3.46 -11.53 6.41
N ASN A 139 -4.70 -11.48 5.96
CA ASN A 139 -5.86 -11.80 6.81
C ASN A 139 -6.00 -13.31 7.08
N VAL A 140 -5.57 -14.18 6.16
CA VAL A 140 -5.44 -15.63 6.43
C VAL A 140 -4.41 -15.86 7.53
N MET A 141 -3.21 -15.27 7.43
CA MET A 141 -2.14 -15.38 8.43
C MET A 141 -2.59 -14.92 9.82
N CYS A 142 -3.39 -13.85 9.87
CA CYS A 142 -3.96 -13.33 11.12
C CYS A 142 -5.20 -14.07 11.61
N GLY A 143 -5.68 -15.11 10.88
CA GLY A 143 -6.84 -15.92 11.28
C GLY A 143 -8.22 -15.32 10.98
N ARG A 144 -8.31 -14.16 10.28
CA ARG A 144 -9.58 -13.48 9.96
C ARG A 144 -10.36 -14.12 8.83
N ALA A 145 -9.66 -14.80 7.91
CA ALA A 145 -10.27 -15.24 6.64
C ALA A 145 -11.23 -16.44 6.76
N GLY A 146 -11.19 -17.17 7.87
CA GLY A 146 -12.02 -18.35 8.04
C GLY A 146 -11.47 -19.60 7.34
N VAL A 147 -12.31 -20.29 6.59
CA VAL A 147 -12.00 -21.53 5.85
C VAL A 147 -12.04 -21.25 4.35
N LEU A 148 -11.13 -21.85 3.60
CA LEU A 148 -11.15 -21.80 2.14
C LEU A 148 -12.23 -22.76 1.62
N GLU A 149 -13.16 -22.23 0.85
CA GLU A 149 -14.19 -23.02 0.15
C GLU A 149 -13.61 -23.50 -1.19
N GLU A 150 -13.36 -24.79 -1.32
CA GLU A 150 -12.71 -25.37 -2.49
C GLU A 150 -13.47 -25.13 -3.80
N GLU A 151 -14.80 -25.14 -3.75
CA GLU A 151 -15.66 -24.96 -4.92
C GLU A 151 -15.57 -23.54 -5.51
N THR A 152 -15.49 -22.53 -4.66
CA THR A 152 -15.49 -21.12 -5.06
C THR A 152 -14.09 -20.51 -5.10
N GLY A 153 -13.13 -21.13 -4.41
CA GLY A 153 -11.81 -20.59 -4.16
C GLY A 153 -11.82 -19.35 -3.26
N LYS A 154 -12.91 -19.13 -2.51
CA LYS A 154 -13.12 -17.96 -1.63
C LYS A 154 -13.02 -18.34 -0.16
N TRP A 155 -12.64 -17.36 0.66
CA TRP A 155 -12.57 -17.54 2.11
C TRP A 155 -13.90 -17.18 2.77
N SER A 156 -14.41 -18.03 3.64
CA SER A 156 -15.76 -17.94 4.20
C SER A 156 -16.04 -16.67 5.00
N ASN A 157 -15.03 -16.08 5.64
CA ASN A 157 -15.16 -14.84 6.45
C ASN A 157 -14.76 -13.56 5.67
N VAL A 158 -14.46 -13.69 4.39
CA VAL A 158 -14.12 -12.54 3.53
C VAL A 158 -15.33 -12.20 2.67
N THR A 159 -15.72 -10.94 2.68
CA THR A 159 -16.74 -10.41 1.78
C THR A 159 -16.08 -9.94 0.51
N TYR A 160 -16.38 -10.58 -0.61
CA TYR A 160 -15.89 -10.24 -1.93
C TYR A 160 -16.88 -9.31 -2.61
N MET A 161 -16.40 -8.16 -3.08
CA MET A 161 -17.20 -7.16 -3.78
C MET A 161 -16.83 -7.20 -5.27
N PRO A 162 -17.68 -7.78 -6.14
CA PRO A 162 -17.34 -7.98 -7.54
C PRO A 162 -17.06 -6.65 -8.27
N CYS A 163 -16.00 -6.64 -9.06
CA CYS A 163 -15.64 -5.58 -9.98
C CYS A 163 -15.54 -6.17 -11.38
N THR A 164 -16.61 -6.07 -12.15
CA THR A 164 -16.77 -6.71 -13.45
C THR A 164 -17.10 -5.67 -14.52
N SER A 165 -17.13 -6.08 -15.79
CA SER A 165 -17.53 -5.21 -16.88
C SER A 165 -18.97 -4.71 -16.75
N GLU A 166 -19.86 -5.50 -16.14
CA GLU A 166 -21.27 -5.17 -15.97
C GLU A 166 -21.48 -3.99 -14.99
N ASN A 167 -20.60 -3.85 -13.99
CA ASN A 167 -20.65 -2.72 -13.03
C ASN A 167 -19.54 -1.68 -13.26
N ASN A 168 -18.93 -1.67 -14.46
CA ASN A 168 -17.83 -0.79 -14.80
C ASN A 168 -16.64 -0.88 -13.82
N PHE A 169 -16.42 -2.04 -13.23
CA PHE A 169 -15.41 -2.31 -12.20
C PHE A 169 -15.54 -1.43 -10.95
N ILE A 170 -16.74 -0.93 -10.67
CA ILE A 170 -17.05 -0.14 -9.47
C ILE A 170 -17.73 -1.05 -8.45
N PRO A 171 -17.10 -1.34 -7.30
CA PRO A 171 -17.70 -2.21 -6.30
C PRO A 171 -18.91 -1.55 -5.65
N GLU A 172 -19.96 -2.33 -5.47
CA GLU A 172 -21.15 -1.90 -4.73
C GLU A 172 -20.85 -1.81 -3.23
N ILE A 173 -21.49 -0.86 -2.58
CA ILE A 173 -21.44 -0.71 -1.12
C ILE A 173 -22.20 -1.89 -0.49
N PRO A 174 -21.58 -2.64 0.44
CA PRO A 174 -22.26 -3.77 1.08
C PRO A 174 -23.46 -3.33 1.94
N ASP A 175 -24.53 -4.13 1.91
CA ASP A 175 -25.71 -3.91 2.78
C ASP A 175 -25.45 -4.25 4.25
N LYS A 176 -24.40 -5.05 4.52
CA LYS A 176 -24.01 -5.45 5.88
C LYS A 176 -22.79 -4.66 6.34
N ARG A 177 -22.65 -4.51 7.65
CA ARG A 177 -21.43 -3.97 8.25
C ARG A 177 -20.24 -4.89 7.99
N ILE A 178 -19.12 -4.28 7.63
CA ILE A 178 -17.80 -4.89 7.52
C ILE A 178 -16.83 -4.06 8.35
N ASP A 179 -16.02 -4.69 9.19
CA ASP A 179 -15.12 -3.97 10.09
C ASP A 179 -13.90 -3.38 9.38
N ILE A 180 -13.34 -4.10 8.40
CA ILE A 180 -12.15 -3.69 7.64
C ILE A 180 -12.42 -3.84 6.15
N VAL A 181 -12.26 -2.77 5.38
CA VAL A 181 -12.39 -2.81 3.92
C VAL A 181 -11.09 -2.39 3.26
N TYR A 182 -10.57 -3.24 2.38
CA TYR A 182 -9.41 -2.90 1.53
C TYR A 182 -9.89 -2.30 0.21
N LEU A 183 -9.39 -1.12 -0.11
CA LEU A 183 -9.60 -0.43 -1.38
C LEU A 183 -8.25 -0.08 -1.98
N CYS A 184 -7.99 -0.52 -3.20
CA CYS A 184 -6.76 -0.20 -3.94
C CYS A 184 -7.13 0.61 -5.19
N TYR A 185 -6.72 1.88 -5.23
CA TYR A 185 -7.03 2.75 -6.39
C TYR A 185 -5.88 3.71 -6.71
N PRO A 186 -5.40 3.73 -7.97
CA PRO A 186 -5.79 2.83 -9.08
C PRO A 186 -5.62 1.36 -8.71
N ASN A 187 -6.57 0.51 -9.17
CA ASN A 187 -6.68 -0.87 -8.71
C ASN A 187 -5.57 -1.76 -9.32
N ASN A 188 -5.06 -2.67 -8.50
CA ASN A 188 -4.30 -3.81 -8.94
C ASN A 188 -5.18 -5.07 -8.75
N PRO A 189 -5.63 -5.79 -9.83
CA PRO A 189 -5.02 -5.81 -11.17
C PRO A 189 -5.73 -5.04 -12.28
N THR A 190 -6.90 -4.44 -12.06
CA THR A 190 -7.77 -3.95 -13.15
C THR A 190 -7.32 -2.61 -13.76
N GLY A 191 -6.54 -1.82 -13.03
CA GLY A 191 -6.14 -0.47 -13.43
C GLY A 191 -7.25 0.58 -13.31
N THR A 192 -8.42 0.21 -12.83
CA THR A 192 -9.57 1.11 -12.68
C THR A 192 -9.41 2.05 -11.49
N THR A 193 -10.20 3.12 -11.49
CA THR A 193 -10.17 4.17 -10.45
C THR A 193 -11.59 4.45 -9.97
N LEU A 194 -11.70 5.12 -8.83
CA LEU A 194 -12.95 5.72 -8.35
C LEU A 194 -12.88 7.24 -8.47
N THR A 195 -13.97 7.84 -8.91
CA THR A 195 -14.16 9.29 -8.84
C THR A 195 -14.37 9.76 -7.39
N LYS A 196 -14.24 11.08 -7.14
CA LYS A 196 -14.50 11.63 -5.82
C LYS A 196 -15.92 11.30 -5.28
N PRO A 197 -17.01 11.36 -6.07
CA PRO A 197 -18.33 10.94 -5.60
C PRO A 197 -18.43 9.45 -5.26
N GLU A 198 -17.77 8.58 -6.00
CA GLU A 198 -17.75 7.14 -5.73
C GLU A 198 -16.97 6.81 -4.48
N LEU A 199 -15.77 7.39 -4.32
CA LEU A 199 -14.97 7.19 -3.11
C LEU A 199 -15.66 7.81 -1.87
N LYS A 200 -16.44 8.88 -2.06
CA LYS A 200 -17.24 9.46 -0.99
C LYS A 200 -18.27 8.48 -0.43
N LYS A 201 -18.91 7.66 -1.26
CA LYS A 201 -19.86 6.63 -0.79
C LYS A 201 -19.18 5.67 0.19
N TRP A 202 -17.93 5.28 -0.08
CA TRP A 202 -17.15 4.42 0.80
C TRP A 202 -16.80 5.11 2.12
N VAL A 203 -16.42 6.38 2.09
CA VAL A 203 -16.16 7.15 3.31
C VAL A 203 -17.44 7.32 4.14
N ASP A 204 -18.57 7.62 3.49
CA ASP A 204 -19.87 7.74 4.16
C ASP A 204 -20.31 6.39 4.79
N TYR A 205 -20.18 5.29 4.06
CA TYR A 205 -20.41 3.94 4.58
C TYR A 205 -19.53 3.64 5.80
N ALA A 206 -18.25 3.95 5.70
CA ALA A 206 -17.30 3.67 6.78
C ALA A 206 -17.61 4.47 8.04
N LEU A 207 -17.99 5.75 7.90
CA LEU A 207 -18.39 6.59 9.02
C LEU A 207 -19.71 6.13 9.66
N ALA A 208 -20.66 5.66 8.85
CA ALA A 208 -21.95 5.18 9.34
C ALA A 208 -21.87 3.84 10.05
N ASN A 209 -20.91 2.99 9.67
CA ASN A 209 -20.79 1.61 10.16
C ASN A 209 -19.59 1.39 11.10
N ASP A 210 -18.83 2.43 11.43
CA ASP A 210 -17.56 2.32 12.19
C ASP A 210 -16.58 1.34 11.51
N THR A 211 -16.47 1.40 10.18
CA THR A 211 -15.62 0.59 9.34
C THR A 211 -14.27 1.27 9.16
N LEU A 212 -13.19 0.49 9.21
CA LEU A 212 -11.85 0.96 8.85
C LEU A 212 -11.59 0.71 7.36
N ILE A 213 -11.29 1.76 6.61
CA ILE A 213 -10.82 1.65 5.24
C ILE A 213 -9.29 1.58 5.24
N LEU A 214 -8.73 0.52 4.65
CA LEU A 214 -7.32 0.38 4.33
C LEU A 214 -7.14 0.71 2.85
N PHE A 215 -6.70 1.92 2.57
CA PHE A 215 -6.63 2.50 1.22
C PHE A 215 -5.22 2.40 0.65
N ASP A 216 -5.02 1.57 -0.36
CA ASP A 216 -3.73 1.43 -1.06
C ASP A 216 -3.69 2.34 -2.28
N ALA A 217 -2.84 3.37 -2.21
CA ALA A 217 -2.62 4.36 -3.25
C ALA A 217 -1.25 4.18 -3.95
N ALA A 218 -0.71 2.96 -4.01
CA ALA A 218 0.61 2.70 -4.59
C ALA A 218 0.74 3.15 -6.06
N TYR A 219 -0.37 3.25 -6.78
CA TYR A 219 -0.40 3.64 -8.20
C TYR A 219 -0.91 5.07 -8.43
N GLU A 220 -1.06 5.89 -7.39
CA GLU A 220 -1.63 7.25 -7.49
C GLU A 220 -0.92 8.14 -8.52
N ALA A 221 0.40 7.94 -8.70
CA ALA A 221 1.19 8.73 -9.64
C ALA A 221 0.76 8.55 -11.12
N TYR A 222 0.01 7.51 -11.43
CA TYR A 222 -0.50 7.23 -12.78
C TYR A 222 -1.86 7.89 -13.06
N ILE A 223 -2.50 8.47 -12.06
CA ILE A 223 -3.77 9.20 -12.23
C ILE A 223 -3.53 10.42 -13.12
N GLN A 224 -4.35 10.56 -14.17
CA GLN A 224 -4.30 11.66 -15.13
C GLN A 224 -5.60 12.48 -15.17
N ASP A 225 -6.70 11.90 -14.67
CA ASP A 225 -8.00 12.55 -14.60
C ASP A 225 -8.14 13.38 -13.32
N GLU A 226 -8.48 14.65 -13.45
CA GLU A 226 -8.65 15.58 -12.33
C GLU A 226 -9.84 15.24 -11.41
N ASN A 227 -10.80 14.45 -11.90
CA ASN A 227 -11.93 13.96 -11.12
C ASN A 227 -11.58 12.78 -10.21
N VAL A 228 -10.46 12.12 -10.45
CA VAL A 228 -9.98 11.00 -9.65
C VAL A 228 -9.08 11.52 -8.53
N PRO A 229 -9.40 11.23 -7.25
CA PRO A 229 -8.58 11.68 -6.15
C PRO A 229 -7.25 10.93 -6.10
N HIS A 230 -6.17 11.63 -5.79
CA HIS A 230 -4.85 11.07 -5.55
C HIS A 230 -4.67 10.55 -4.11
N SER A 231 -5.57 10.94 -3.23
CA SER A 231 -5.58 10.53 -1.82
C SER A 231 -7.03 10.38 -1.35
N ILE A 232 -7.28 9.38 -0.51
CA ILE A 232 -8.59 9.25 0.14
C ILE A 232 -8.92 10.47 1.00
N TYR A 233 -7.90 11.16 1.48
CA TYR A 233 -8.07 12.34 2.34
C TYR A 233 -8.52 13.61 1.58
N GLU A 234 -8.64 13.56 0.27
CA GLU A 234 -9.39 14.56 -0.50
C GLU A 234 -10.90 14.46 -0.24
N ILE A 235 -11.36 13.35 0.36
CA ILE A 235 -12.75 13.14 0.73
C ILE A 235 -12.96 13.55 2.19
N LYS A 236 -13.89 14.49 2.41
CA LYS A 236 -14.22 14.97 3.75
C LYS A 236 -14.66 13.82 4.66
N GLY A 237 -14.04 13.70 5.83
CA GLY A 237 -14.35 12.68 6.82
C GLY A 237 -13.39 11.48 6.77
N ALA A 238 -12.63 11.28 5.70
CA ALA A 238 -11.75 10.13 5.55
C ALA A 238 -10.70 9.99 6.66
N LYS A 239 -10.23 11.09 7.25
CA LYS A 239 -9.29 11.05 8.38
C LYS A 239 -9.84 10.32 9.62
N LYS A 240 -11.15 10.15 9.72
CA LYS A 240 -11.82 9.47 10.84
C LYS A 240 -12.06 7.99 10.59
N CYS A 241 -11.86 7.51 9.36
CA CYS A 241 -12.19 6.13 9.00
C CYS A 241 -11.17 5.45 8.07
N ALA A 242 -10.06 6.10 7.69
CA ALA A 242 -9.12 5.52 6.73
C ALA A 242 -7.66 5.62 7.17
N ILE A 243 -6.90 4.58 6.83
CA ILE A 243 -5.43 4.54 6.77
C ILE A 243 -5.05 4.48 5.29
N GLU A 244 -4.06 5.27 4.87
CA GLU A 244 -3.57 5.27 3.49
C GLU A 244 -2.14 4.75 3.39
N PHE A 245 -1.93 3.79 2.48
CA PHE A 245 -0.62 3.25 2.15
C PHE A 245 -0.09 3.86 0.87
N ARG A 246 1.17 4.28 0.90
CA ARG A 246 1.88 4.90 -0.23
C ARG A 246 3.17 4.14 -0.55
N SER A 247 3.56 4.15 -1.81
CA SER A 247 4.76 3.44 -2.26
C SER A 247 5.55 4.23 -3.26
N PHE A 248 6.86 4.33 -3.07
CA PHE A 248 7.78 4.84 -4.08
C PHE A 248 8.17 3.78 -5.13
N SER A 249 7.73 2.53 -4.95
CA SER A 249 8.00 1.45 -5.91
C SER A 249 7.59 1.82 -7.34
N LYS A 250 6.42 2.48 -7.51
CA LYS A 250 5.91 2.86 -8.83
C LYS A 250 6.26 4.30 -9.19
N THR A 251 6.15 5.23 -8.25
CA THR A 251 6.40 6.65 -8.45
C THR A 251 7.87 6.96 -8.76
N ALA A 252 8.81 6.32 -8.06
CA ALA A 252 10.24 6.55 -8.20
C ALA A 252 11.02 5.39 -8.84
N GLY A 253 10.35 4.27 -9.15
CA GLY A 253 11.01 3.08 -9.66
C GLY A 253 11.68 2.22 -8.56
N PHE A 254 11.28 2.37 -7.30
CA PHE A 254 11.93 1.75 -6.14
C PHE A 254 11.47 0.31 -5.86
N THR A 255 11.09 -0.46 -6.89
CA THR A 255 10.68 -1.86 -6.72
C THR A 255 11.77 -2.71 -6.06
N GLY A 256 13.05 -2.44 -6.37
CA GLY A 256 14.22 -3.12 -5.77
C GLY A 256 14.91 -2.33 -4.66
N VAL A 257 14.70 -1.02 -4.57
CA VAL A 257 15.33 -0.14 -3.57
C VAL A 257 14.57 -0.17 -2.25
N ARG A 258 13.24 -0.27 -2.31
CA ARG A 258 12.28 -0.32 -1.20
C ARG A 258 12.15 1.00 -0.45
N CYS A 259 11.00 1.64 -0.60
CA CYS A 259 10.57 2.76 0.23
C CYS A 259 9.07 2.98 0.07
N GLY A 260 8.39 3.30 1.13
CA GLY A 260 6.99 3.69 1.18
C GLY A 260 6.68 4.46 2.44
N TYR A 261 5.42 4.75 2.65
CA TYR A 261 4.96 5.31 3.91
C TYR A 261 3.46 5.04 4.12
N THR A 262 3.08 5.03 5.38
CA THR A 262 1.69 4.91 5.81
C THR A 262 1.24 6.20 6.48
N VAL A 263 0.02 6.63 6.18
CA VAL A 263 -0.63 7.77 6.83
C VAL A 263 -1.68 7.25 7.80
N VAL A 264 -1.49 7.54 9.08
CA VAL A 264 -2.46 7.18 10.13
C VAL A 264 -2.88 8.45 10.87
N PRO A 265 -4.06 8.99 10.56
CA PRO A 265 -4.54 10.23 11.19
C PRO A 265 -4.73 10.09 12.71
N LYS A 266 -4.42 11.15 13.47
CA LYS A 266 -4.61 11.19 14.91
C LYS A 266 -6.08 11.12 15.33
N GLU A 267 -6.97 11.59 14.48
CA GLU A 267 -8.42 11.55 14.73
C GLU A 267 -9.06 10.19 14.42
N LEU A 268 -8.31 9.27 13.81
CA LEU A 268 -8.76 7.90 13.55
C LEU A 268 -8.68 7.05 14.82
N THR A 269 -9.81 6.51 15.23
CA THR A 269 -9.92 5.67 16.43
C THR A 269 -10.60 4.34 16.13
N ALA A 270 -10.29 3.31 16.92
CA ALA A 270 -11.01 2.04 16.93
C ALA A 270 -11.44 1.70 18.36
N ALA A 271 -12.48 0.86 18.49
CA ALA A 271 -13.02 0.46 19.78
C ALA A 271 -12.25 -0.73 20.37
N THR A 272 -12.13 -0.75 21.70
CA THR A 272 -11.80 -1.95 22.48
C THR A 272 -13.06 -2.78 22.73
N LEU A 273 -12.91 -4.00 23.29
CA LEU A 273 -14.06 -4.81 23.71
C LEU A 273 -14.90 -4.14 24.82
N GLU A 274 -14.27 -3.30 25.60
CA GLU A 274 -14.92 -2.56 26.70
C GLU A 274 -15.62 -1.29 26.21
N GLY A 275 -15.46 -0.97 24.91
CA GLY A 275 -16.10 0.19 24.28
C GLY A 275 -15.26 1.47 24.27
N ASP A 276 -14.06 1.45 24.85
CA ASP A 276 -13.15 2.59 24.81
C ASP A 276 -12.66 2.84 23.37
N ARG A 277 -12.52 4.11 23.01
CA ARG A 277 -11.98 4.49 21.71
C ARG A 277 -10.49 4.84 21.84
N ILE A 278 -9.67 4.08 21.08
CA ILE A 278 -8.22 4.21 21.10
C ILE A 278 -7.76 4.78 19.74
N PRO A 279 -6.91 5.83 19.74
CA PRO A 279 -6.31 6.33 18.49
C PRO A 279 -5.44 5.26 17.82
N LEU A 280 -5.74 4.90 16.57
CA LEU A 280 -4.97 3.92 15.81
C LEU A 280 -3.54 4.41 15.54
N ASN A 281 -3.35 5.70 15.41
CA ASN A 281 -2.03 6.32 15.28
C ASN A 281 -1.10 5.92 16.44
N ARG A 282 -1.60 5.90 17.69
CA ARG A 282 -0.84 5.46 18.87
C ARG A 282 -0.45 3.99 18.78
N LEU A 283 -1.37 3.13 18.35
CA LEU A 283 -1.12 1.70 18.23
C LEU A 283 -0.13 1.42 17.10
N TRP A 284 -0.29 2.09 15.96
CA TRP A 284 0.61 1.93 14.83
C TRP A 284 2.03 2.42 15.14
N ASN A 285 2.17 3.54 15.84
CA ASN A 285 3.47 4.01 16.28
C ASN A 285 4.21 3.00 17.19
N ALA A 286 3.48 2.28 18.04
CA ALA A 286 4.05 1.23 18.87
C ALA A 286 4.40 -0.05 18.08
N ALA A 287 3.63 -0.37 17.04
CA ALA A 287 3.82 -1.57 16.23
C ALA A 287 4.87 -1.38 15.12
N SER A 288 4.97 -0.19 14.54
CA SER A 288 5.91 0.10 13.45
C SER A 288 7.35 0.15 13.91
N ALA A 289 7.61 0.55 15.15
CA ALA A 289 8.95 0.61 15.73
C ALA A 289 9.71 -0.73 15.69
N PRO A 290 9.13 -1.89 16.08
CA PRO A 290 9.78 -3.18 15.97
C PRO A 290 9.85 -3.74 14.55
N SER A 291 8.96 -3.31 13.65
CA SER A 291 8.82 -3.85 12.29
C SER A 291 9.55 -3.04 11.22
N SER A 292 9.93 -1.80 11.51
CA SER A 292 10.65 -0.94 10.57
C SER A 292 12.14 -1.24 10.57
N THR A 293 12.59 -2.06 9.63
CA THR A 293 14.01 -2.44 9.54
C THR A 293 14.71 -1.85 8.32
N VAL A 294 14.10 -0.92 7.60
CA VAL A 294 14.75 -0.42 6.39
C VAL A 294 15.05 1.05 6.45
N LEU A 295 16.32 1.27 6.52
CA LEU A 295 16.93 2.55 6.34
C LEU A 295 17.39 2.74 4.91
N LEU A 296 16.58 3.35 4.09
CA LEU A 296 17.11 4.12 2.99
C LEU A 296 17.47 5.49 3.56
N THR A 297 18.74 5.69 3.85
CA THR A 297 19.30 7.02 4.04
C THR A 297 19.18 7.76 2.72
N LEU A 298 18.02 8.32 2.45
CA LEU A 298 17.88 9.30 1.39
C LEU A 298 18.56 10.58 1.89
N PRO A 299 19.60 11.10 1.22
CA PRO A 299 20.35 12.23 1.73
C PRO A 299 19.52 13.50 1.73
N ASN A 300 19.90 14.46 2.61
CA ASN A 300 19.36 15.82 2.65
C ASN A 300 19.35 16.55 1.29
N GLY A 301 20.11 16.07 0.30
CA GLY A 301 20.10 16.59 -1.06
C GLY A 301 18.81 16.38 -1.86
N LEU A 302 17.89 15.50 -1.41
CA LEU A 302 16.54 15.39 -1.95
C LEU A 302 15.57 16.47 -1.44
N GLN A 303 16.05 17.42 -0.62
CA GLN A 303 15.29 18.63 -0.25
C GLN A 303 14.98 19.55 -1.44
N LYS A 304 15.68 19.43 -2.56
CA LYS A 304 15.15 20.00 -3.81
C LYS A 304 14.03 19.11 -4.27
N PRO A 305 12.83 19.68 -4.47
CA PRO A 305 11.64 18.89 -4.70
C PRO A 305 11.91 17.86 -5.79
N PHE A 306 11.89 16.60 -5.42
CA PHE A 306 11.55 15.56 -6.36
C PHE A 306 10.10 15.86 -6.72
N THR A 307 9.95 16.92 -7.54
CA THR A 307 8.64 17.35 -7.97
C THR A 307 8.08 16.17 -8.72
N VAL A 308 7.04 15.58 -8.16
CA VAL A 308 6.10 14.69 -8.83
C VAL A 308 5.82 15.19 -10.27
N GLN A 309 5.91 16.49 -10.52
CA GLN A 309 5.87 17.09 -11.84
C GLN A 309 6.97 16.59 -12.82
N LYS A 310 8.20 16.34 -12.39
CA LYS A 310 9.25 15.79 -13.30
C LYS A 310 9.10 14.29 -13.53
N ALA A 311 8.63 13.53 -12.54
CA ALA A 311 8.26 12.13 -12.75
C ALA A 311 6.99 12.03 -13.64
N LYS A 312 5.98 12.88 -13.41
CA LYS A 312 4.79 13.02 -14.28
C LYS A 312 5.13 13.39 -15.73
N TYR A 313 6.12 14.23 -15.95
CA TYR A 313 6.54 14.61 -17.31
C TYR A 313 7.17 13.44 -18.07
N ARG A 314 7.84 12.52 -17.39
CA ARG A 314 8.38 11.28 -18.00
C ARG A 314 7.29 10.24 -18.22
N LEU A 315 6.33 10.12 -17.32
CA LEU A 315 5.18 9.21 -17.46
C LEU A 315 4.27 9.62 -18.63
N LYS A 316 4.05 10.94 -18.88
CA LYS A 316 3.35 11.41 -20.06
C LYS A 316 4.00 10.99 -21.39
N LYS A 317 5.32 10.81 -21.43
CA LYS A 317 6.01 10.29 -22.62
C LYS A 317 5.95 8.76 -22.76
N GLN A 318 5.64 8.03 -21.68
CA GLN A 318 5.53 6.56 -21.69
C GLN A 318 4.11 6.07 -21.98
N SER A 319 3.07 6.82 -21.61
CA SER A 319 1.67 6.49 -21.92
C SER A 319 1.30 6.58 -23.41
N THR A 320 2.24 7.00 -24.27
CA THR A 320 2.07 7.00 -25.72
C THR A 320 2.56 5.68 -26.38
N ILE A 321 2.97 4.68 -25.59
CA ILE A 321 3.53 3.40 -26.07
C ILE A 321 2.83 2.20 -25.41
N ILE A 322 1.60 2.38 -24.95
CA ILE A 322 0.73 1.25 -24.57
C ILE A 322 -0.56 1.37 -25.40
#